data_16dded4e47f7ba3b0913d67a781a87a0
#
_entry.id   16dded4e47f7ba3b0913d67a781a87a0
#
_cell.length_a   1.000
_cell.length_b   1.000
_cell.length_c   1.000
_cell.angle_alpha   90.00
_cell.angle_beta   90.00
_cell.angle_gamma   90.00
#
_symmetry.space_group_name_H-M   'P 1'
#
loop_
_entity.id
_entity.type
_entity.pdbx_description
1 polymer ?
#
loop_
_entity_poly.entity_id
_entity_poly.type
_entity_poly.pdbx_seq_one_letter_code
_entity_poly.pdbx_strand_id
1 'polypeptide(L)'
;PMITIISDGLAFGISTIFDFNTIIGGAVYCALFPVLVVFGMHWPLIPIIVNDLTVNGFSMMNAFSSVLMMGIAGATCSIAIKTKKAQLKQVAFAATLSQICGVGEPAIYGILLKYKKVFYLVTLSNIFGGALAGFLHLVNYGFAGGVIGFASFISPVAGIDNNFYAYLLSHIGTFLLSFLLTWLFGFNDKMKAADEL
;
A
#
# COMPACT_ATOMS: atom_id res chain seq x y z
N PRO A 1 11.22 -2.03 24.73
CA PRO A 1 10.46 -1.39 25.77
C PRO A 1 9.40 -0.43 25.28
N MET A 2 9.62 0.90 25.18
CA MET A 2 8.49 1.80 24.80
C MET A 2 7.99 1.61 23.37
N ILE A 3 8.87 1.46 22.40
CA ILE A 3 8.52 1.24 20.98
C ILE A 3 7.71 -0.04 20.82
N THR A 4 8.08 -1.11 21.52
CA THR A 4 7.37 -2.39 21.49
C THR A 4 5.94 -2.26 22.01
N ILE A 5 5.75 -1.57 23.15
CA ILE A 5 4.41 -1.34 23.75
C ILE A 5 3.51 -0.55 22.80
N ILE A 6 4.05 0.50 22.16
CA ILE A 6 3.31 1.30 21.18
C ILE A 6 2.96 0.45 19.94
N SER A 7 3.90 -0.34 19.45
CA SER A 7 3.69 -1.20 18.30
C SER A 7 2.67 -2.30 18.56
N ASP A 8 2.74 -2.94 19.74
CA ASP A 8 1.80 -3.97 20.16
C ASP A 8 0.38 -3.38 20.36
N GLY A 9 0.31 -2.17 20.93
CA GLY A 9 -0.95 -1.43 21.06
C GLY A 9 -1.56 -1.06 19.71
N LEU A 10 -0.74 -0.65 18.74
CA LEU A 10 -1.20 -0.37 17.37
C LEU A 10 -1.66 -1.64 16.67
N ALA A 11 -0.92 -2.72 16.79
CA ALA A 11 -1.27 -4.02 16.23
C ALA A 11 -2.60 -4.54 16.78
N PHE A 12 -2.79 -4.45 18.11
CA PHE A 12 -4.04 -4.81 18.78
C PHE A 12 -5.21 -3.90 18.32
N GLY A 13 -4.99 -2.59 18.24
CA GLY A 13 -6.01 -1.65 17.74
C GLY A 13 -6.43 -1.93 16.31
N ILE A 14 -5.46 -2.21 15.44
CA ILE A 14 -5.72 -2.55 14.03
C ILE A 14 -6.53 -3.86 13.95
N SER A 15 -6.12 -4.93 14.65
CA SER A 15 -6.85 -6.21 14.63
C SER A 15 -8.28 -6.04 15.15
N THR A 16 -8.50 -5.28 16.21
CA THR A 16 -9.84 -5.01 16.77
C THR A 16 -10.75 -4.29 15.74
N ILE A 17 -10.20 -3.35 14.96
CA ILE A 17 -10.95 -2.65 13.92
C ILE A 17 -11.33 -3.60 12.77
N PHE A 18 -10.44 -4.54 12.42
CA PHE A 18 -10.74 -5.57 11.43
C PHE A 18 -11.87 -6.51 11.86
N ASP A 19 -11.87 -6.92 13.14
CA ASP A 19 -12.90 -7.78 13.71
C ASP A 19 -14.27 -7.08 13.71
N PHE A 20 -14.28 -5.75 13.90
CA PHE A 20 -15.52 -4.96 13.88
C PHE A 20 -16.06 -4.76 12.45
N ASN A 21 -15.22 -4.33 11.51
CA ASN A 21 -15.61 -4.09 10.12
C ASN A 21 -14.41 -4.05 9.18
N THR A 22 -14.36 -4.98 8.23
CA THR A 22 -13.25 -5.14 7.29
C THR A 22 -13.08 -3.94 6.34
N ILE A 23 -14.17 -3.22 6.00
CA ILE A 23 -14.12 -2.02 5.14
C ILE A 23 -13.40 -0.89 5.87
N ILE A 24 -13.81 -0.64 7.12
CA ILE A 24 -13.21 0.39 7.97
C ILE A 24 -11.76 -0.02 8.31
N GLY A 25 -11.56 -1.28 8.69
CA GLY A 25 -10.23 -1.82 8.98
C GLY A 25 -9.26 -1.66 7.82
N GLY A 26 -9.69 -2.02 6.60
CA GLY A 26 -8.90 -1.86 5.39
C GLY A 26 -8.57 -0.40 5.08
N ALA A 27 -9.56 0.49 5.19
CA ALA A 27 -9.38 1.93 4.99
C ALA A 27 -8.36 2.53 5.98
N VAL A 28 -8.53 2.24 7.27
CA VAL A 28 -7.65 2.73 8.34
C VAL A 28 -6.24 2.15 8.21
N TYR A 29 -6.13 0.84 7.96
CA TYR A 29 -4.84 0.18 7.76
C TYR A 29 -4.06 0.80 6.61
N CYS A 30 -4.70 0.92 5.44
CA CYS A 30 -4.06 1.48 4.25
C CYS A 30 -3.72 2.97 4.38
N ALA A 31 -4.45 3.72 5.23
CA ALA A 31 -4.12 5.09 5.56
C ALA A 31 -2.89 5.21 6.46
N LEU A 32 -2.81 4.37 7.48
CA LEU A 32 -1.77 4.46 8.52
C LEU A 32 -0.46 3.78 8.11
N PHE A 33 -0.51 2.71 7.33
CA PHE A 33 0.65 1.90 7.02
C PHE A 33 1.84 2.68 6.42
N PRO A 34 1.67 3.62 5.45
CA PRO A 34 2.79 4.42 4.96
C PRO A 34 3.45 5.27 6.06
N VAL A 35 2.67 5.74 7.04
CA VAL A 35 3.17 6.47 8.20
C VAL A 35 3.95 5.54 9.12
N LEU A 36 3.42 4.33 9.38
CA LEU A 36 4.12 3.31 10.18
C LEU A 36 5.46 2.91 9.57
N VAL A 37 5.52 2.83 8.22
CA VAL A 37 6.78 2.55 7.51
C VAL A 37 7.80 3.65 7.76
N VAL A 38 7.40 4.93 7.71
CA VAL A 38 8.29 6.07 7.97
C VAL A 38 8.96 5.98 9.34
N PHE A 39 8.21 5.54 10.36
CA PHE A 39 8.72 5.38 11.72
C PHE A 39 9.31 3.99 12.01
N GLY A 40 9.34 3.08 11.03
CA GLY A 40 9.79 1.68 11.20
C GLY A 40 8.84 0.82 12.04
N MET A 41 7.64 1.32 12.37
CA MET A 41 6.65 0.65 13.24
C MET A 41 5.76 -0.37 12.48
N HIS A 42 6.01 -0.63 11.22
CA HIS A 42 5.31 -1.66 10.43
C HIS A 42 5.83 -3.08 10.68
N TRP A 43 7.08 -3.23 11.18
CA TRP A 43 7.69 -4.53 11.44
C TRP A 43 6.93 -5.42 12.42
N PRO A 44 6.34 -4.90 13.52
CA PRO A 44 5.52 -5.71 14.42
C PRO A 44 4.25 -6.30 13.81
N LEU A 45 3.79 -5.79 12.66
CA LEU A 45 2.65 -6.35 11.92
C LEU A 45 3.02 -7.62 11.15
N ILE A 46 4.29 -7.83 10.83
CA ILE A 46 4.77 -9.00 10.09
C ILE A 46 4.49 -10.33 10.83
N PRO A 47 4.81 -10.49 12.14
CA PRO A 47 4.46 -11.69 12.88
C PRO A 47 2.95 -11.99 12.88
N ILE A 48 2.10 -10.96 12.91
CA ILE A 48 0.63 -11.13 12.85
C ILE A 48 0.22 -11.69 11.49
N ILE A 49 0.74 -11.11 10.40
CA ILE A 49 0.49 -11.61 9.04
C ILE A 49 0.95 -13.07 8.89
N VAL A 50 2.15 -13.39 9.41
CA VAL A 50 2.69 -14.76 9.36
C VAL A 50 1.82 -15.72 10.18
N ASN A 51 1.35 -15.29 11.35
CA ASN A 51 0.43 -16.08 12.17
C ASN A 51 -0.88 -16.34 11.43
N ASP A 52 -1.48 -15.31 10.82
CA ASP A 52 -2.70 -15.47 10.02
C ASP A 52 -2.52 -16.51 8.91
N LEU A 53 -1.42 -16.41 8.16
CA LEU A 53 -1.10 -17.33 7.07
C LEU A 53 -0.90 -18.77 7.56
N THR A 54 -0.32 -18.95 8.76
CA THR A 54 -0.04 -20.28 9.30
C THR A 54 -1.25 -20.93 9.96
N VAL A 55 -2.08 -20.13 10.63
CA VAL A 55 -3.26 -20.63 11.38
C VAL A 55 -4.49 -20.71 10.49
N ASN A 56 -4.76 -19.64 9.72
CA ASN A 56 -5.97 -19.51 8.90
C ASN A 56 -5.75 -19.92 7.43
N GLY A 57 -4.49 -20.02 6.99
CA GLY A 57 -4.14 -20.26 5.59
C GLY A 57 -4.25 -19.04 4.68
N PHE A 58 -4.65 -17.88 5.22
CA PHE A 58 -4.74 -16.60 4.50
C PHE A 58 -4.58 -15.41 5.46
N SER A 59 -4.29 -14.22 4.91
CA SER A 59 -4.27 -12.97 5.67
C SER A 59 -4.92 -11.83 4.87
N MET A 60 -5.92 -11.17 5.46
CA MET A 60 -6.49 -9.91 4.94
C MET A 60 -5.51 -8.76 5.06
N MET A 61 -4.79 -8.69 6.19
CA MET A 61 -3.81 -7.63 6.46
C MET A 61 -2.72 -7.61 5.39
N ASN A 62 -2.24 -8.79 4.96
CA ASN A 62 -1.28 -8.89 3.86
C ASN A 62 -1.88 -8.48 2.52
N ALA A 63 -3.15 -8.79 2.28
CA ALA A 63 -3.86 -8.34 1.08
C ALA A 63 -3.94 -6.80 1.00
N PHE A 64 -4.26 -6.14 2.12
CA PHE A 64 -4.31 -4.67 2.19
C PHE A 64 -2.93 -4.04 2.03
N SER A 65 -1.87 -4.65 2.57
CA SER A 65 -0.48 -4.24 2.32
C SER A 65 -0.15 -4.26 0.82
N SER A 66 -0.64 -5.26 0.10
CA SER A 66 -0.45 -5.36 -1.35
C SER A 66 -1.22 -4.27 -2.12
N VAL A 67 -2.46 -3.98 -1.74
CA VAL A 67 -3.29 -2.94 -2.37
C VAL A 67 -2.69 -1.54 -2.21
N LEU A 68 -2.24 -1.18 -0.99
CA LEU A 68 -1.64 0.13 -0.75
C LEU A 68 -0.33 0.33 -1.53
N MET A 69 0.42 -0.74 -1.80
CA MET A 69 1.60 -0.68 -2.66
C MET A 69 1.24 -0.23 -4.08
N MET A 70 0.09 -0.64 -4.60
CA MET A 70 -0.39 -0.20 -5.91
C MET A 70 -0.75 1.28 -5.94
N GLY A 71 -1.32 1.80 -4.86
CA GLY A 71 -1.56 3.24 -4.75
C GLY A 71 -0.25 4.06 -4.80
N ILE A 72 0.76 3.62 -4.07
CA ILE A 72 2.09 4.26 -4.10
C ILE A 72 2.73 4.12 -5.49
N ALA A 73 2.64 2.94 -6.11
CA ALA A 73 3.15 2.70 -7.47
C ALA A 73 2.46 3.60 -8.51
N GLY A 74 1.15 3.80 -8.41
CA GLY A 74 0.39 4.69 -9.28
C GLY A 74 0.88 6.14 -9.21
N ALA A 75 1.12 6.65 -8.01
CA ALA A 75 1.62 8.00 -7.80
C ALA A 75 3.05 8.18 -8.34
N THR A 76 3.95 7.24 -8.02
CA THR A 76 5.35 7.32 -8.49
C THR A 76 5.43 7.16 -10.01
N CYS A 77 4.62 6.30 -10.62
CA CYS A 77 4.49 6.16 -12.06
C CYS A 77 4.00 7.47 -12.71
N SER A 78 3.01 8.12 -12.13
CA SER A 78 2.51 9.42 -12.58
C SER A 78 3.61 10.48 -12.59
N ILE A 79 4.43 10.56 -11.54
CA ILE A 79 5.56 11.48 -11.45
C ILE A 79 6.63 11.12 -12.48
N ALA A 80 6.97 9.85 -12.63
CA ALA A 80 7.97 9.37 -13.59
C ALA A 80 7.66 9.77 -15.03
N ILE A 81 6.36 9.74 -15.40
CA ILE A 81 5.91 10.14 -16.74
C ILE A 81 5.84 11.66 -16.88
N LYS A 82 5.36 12.36 -15.84
CA LYS A 82 5.05 13.80 -15.91
C LYS A 82 6.27 14.70 -15.77
N THR A 83 7.28 14.28 -14.98
CA THR A 83 8.46 15.13 -14.74
C THR A 83 9.38 15.23 -15.93
N LYS A 84 9.91 16.43 -16.14
CA LYS A 84 10.98 16.73 -17.12
C LYS A 84 12.38 16.68 -16.49
N LYS A 85 12.48 16.62 -15.17
CA LYS A 85 13.76 16.54 -14.44
C LYS A 85 14.32 15.11 -14.54
N ALA A 86 15.42 14.90 -15.25
CA ALA A 86 15.97 13.58 -15.55
C ALA A 86 16.26 12.75 -14.27
N GLN A 87 16.83 13.37 -13.23
CA GLN A 87 17.15 12.71 -11.99
C GLN A 87 15.87 12.25 -11.24
N LEU A 88 14.85 13.12 -11.15
CA LEU A 88 13.59 12.77 -10.51
C LEU A 88 12.87 11.67 -11.29
N LYS A 89 12.93 11.70 -12.62
CA LYS A 89 12.35 10.65 -13.47
C LYS A 89 12.95 9.28 -13.18
N GLN A 90 14.27 9.20 -13.06
CA GLN A 90 14.97 7.95 -12.74
C GLN A 90 14.58 7.42 -11.36
N VAL A 91 14.56 8.30 -10.35
CA VAL A 91 14.16 7.92 -8.97
C VAL A 91 12.71 7.46 -8.94
N ALA A 92 11.79 8.19 -9.58
CA ALA A 92 10.38 7.85 -9.61
C ALA A 92 10.10 6.54 -10.36
N PHE A 93 10.81 6.28 -11.46
CA PHE A 93 10.71 5.03 -12.21
C PHE A 93 11.23 3.84 -11.40
N ALA A 94 12.41 3.97 -10.76
CA ALA A 94 12.96 2.95 -9.89
C ALA A 94 12.04 2.68 -8.68
N ALA A 95 11.46 3.73 -8.08
CA ALA A 95 10.49 3.61 -7.01
C ALA A 95 9.21 2.88 -7.45
N THR A 96 8.72 3.13 -8.66
CA THR A 96 7.56 2.43 -9.23
C THR A 96 7.84 0.93 -9.39
N LEU A 97 8.99 0.59 -9.98
CA LEU A 97 9.39 -0.82 -10.14
C LEU A 97 9.55 -1.52 -8.79
N SER A 98 10.20 -0.86 -7.83
CA SER A 98 10.37 -1.37 -6.47
C SER A 98 9.01 -1.69 -5.81
N GLN A 99 8.03 -0.81 -5.93
CA GLN A 99 6.69 -1.01 -5.40
C GLN A 99 5.96 -2.19 -6.07
N ILE A 100 6.08 -2.32 -7.38
CA ILE A 100 5.51 -3.46 -8.13
C ILE A 100 6.13 -4.78 -7.63
N CYS A 101 7.40 -4.74 -7.24
CA CYS A 101 8.13 -5.89 -6.65
C CYS A 101 7.84 -6.09 -5.15
N GLY A 102 7.01 -5.27 -4.52
CA GLY A 102 6.65 -5.43 -3.11
C GLY A 102 7.59 -4.73 -2.12
N VAL A 103 8.47 -3.81 -2.57
CA VAL A 103 9.40 -3.06 -1.72
C VAL A 103 9.03 -1.59 -1.70
N GLY A 104 8.56 -1.11 -0.53
CA GLY A 104 7.93 0.21 -0.36
C GLY A 104 8.88 1.36 -0.08
N GLU A 105 9.98 1.10 0.59
CA GLU A 105 10.88 2.11 1.15
C GLU A 105 11.41 3.12 0.11
N PRO A 106 11.87 2.70 -1.09
CA PRO A 106 12.39 3.63 -2.08
C PRO A 106 11.36 4.66 -2.54
N ALA A 107 10.09 4.29 -2.62
CA ALA A 107 9.02 5.20 -3.01
C ALA A 107 8.66 6.17 -1.87
N ILE A 108 8.57 5.66 -0.65
CA ILE A 108 8.19 6.47 0.53
C ILE A 108 9.27 7.51 0.80
N TYR A 109 10.53 7.10 0.94
CA TYR A 109 11.63 8.00 1.26
C TYR A 109 12.11 8.82 0.06
N GLY A 110 12.14 8.22 -1.14
CA GLY A 110 12.61 8.89 -2.35
C GLY A 110 11.65 9.92 -2.93
N ILE A 111 10.35 9.71 -2.78
CA ILE A 111 9.32 10.52 -3.42
C ILE A 111 8.30 11.08 -2.42
N LEU A 112 7.61 10.23 -1.66
CA LEU A 112 6.43 10.68 -0.91
C LEU A 112 6.77 11.68 0.19
N LEU A 113 7.83 11.47 0.93
CA LEU A 113 8.27 12.41 1.99
C LEU A 113 8.77 13.73 1.43
N LYS A 114 9.33 13.73 0.21
CA LYS A 114 9.78 14.93 -0.48
C LYS A 114 8.61 15.77 -0.99
N TYR A 115 7.53 15.14 -1.42
CA TYR A 115 6.35 15.80 -1.97
C TYR A 115 5.12 15.56 -1.13
N LYS A 116 4.99 16.30 -0.01
CA LYS A 116 3.89 16.12 0.99
C LYS A 116 2.50 16.08 0.36
N LYS A 117 2.24 16.88 -0.68
CA LYS A 117 0.96 16.89 -1.38
C LYS A 117 0.67 15.53 -2.04
N VAL A 118 1.69 14.92 -2.63
CA VAL A 118 1.59 13.57 -3.22
C VAL A 118 1.31 12.55 -2.12
N PHE A 119 2.00 12.65 -0.97
CA PHE A 119 1.77 11.77 0.17
C PHE A 119 0.28 11.76 0.60
N TYR A 120 -0.34 12.93 0.75
CA TYR A 120 -1.75 13.02 1.12
C TYR A 120 -2.69 12.42 0.07
N LEU A 121 -2.43 12.63 -1.22
CA LEU A 121 -3.26 12.08 -2.29
C LEU A 121 -3.11 10.56 -2.41
N VAL A 122 -1.92 10.04 -2.20
CA VAL A 122 -1.67 8.59 -2.10
C VAL A 122 -2.41 8.00 -0.92
N THR A 123 -2.34 8.64 0.25
CA THR A 123 -3.09 8.20 1.44
C THR A 123 -4.59 8.15 1.16
N LEU A 124 -5.15 9.17 0.50
CA LEU A 124 -6.56 9.19 0.11
C LEU A 124 -6.91 8.02 -0.84
N SER A 125 -6.07 7.78 -1.84
CA SER A 125 -6.23 6.64 -2.76
C SER A 125 -6.16 5.29 -2.03
N ASN A 126 -5.25 5.18 -1.08
CA ASN A 126 -5.06 3.97 -0.28
C ASN A 126 -6.25 3.72 0.66
N ILE A 127 -6.85 4.77 1.24
CA ILE A 127 -8.09 4.65 2.01
C ILE A 127 -9.19 4.03 1.14
N PHE A 128 -9.37 4.55 -0.06
CA PHE A 128 -10.37 4.02 -0.99
C PHE A 128 -10.04 2.58 -1.40
N GLY A 129 -8.78 2.29 -1.75
CA GLY A 129 -8.33 0.95 -2.11
C GLY A 129 -8.51 -0.06 -0.98
N GLY A 130 -8.16 0.32 0.25
CA GLY A 130 -8.36 -0.50 1.44
C GLY A 130 -9.83 -0.76 1.75
N ALA A 131 -10.68 0.28 1.64
CA ALA A 131 -12.13 0.14 1.80
C ALA A 131 -12.72 -0.80 0.74
N LEU A 132 -12.31 -0.67 -0.52
CA LEU A 132 -12.75 -1.54 -1.61
C LEU A 132 -12.29 -3.00 -1.40
N ALA A 133 -11.04 -3.21 -1.01
CA ALA A 133 -10.52 -4.54 -0.70
C ALA A 133 -11.24 -5.18 0.49
N GLY A 134 -11.55 -4.38 1.53
CA GLY A 134 -12.36 -4.80 2.68
C GLY A 134 -13.80 -5.16 2.30
N PHE A 135 -14.42 -4.37 1.44
CA PHE A 135 -15.76 -4.63 0.91
C PHE A 135 -15.81 -5.94 0.09
N LEU A 136 -14.77 -6.22 -0.68
CA LEU A 136 -14.63 -7.43 -1.47
C LEU A 136 -14.10 -8.63 -0.67
N HIS A 137 -13.86 -8.47 0.64
CA HIS A 137 -13.26 -9.49 1.52
C HIS A 137 -11.98 -10.11 0.94
N LEU A 138 -11.12 -9.26 0.35
CA LEU A 138 -9.89 -9.68 -0.30
C LEU A 138 -8.94 -10.36 0.68
N VAL A 139 -8.47 -11.55 0.33
CA VAL A 139 -7.48 -12.31 1.11
C VAL A 139 -6.26 -12.64 0.28
N ASN A 140 -5.13 -12.81 0.94
CA ASN A 140 -3.88 -13.27 0.35
C ASN A 140 -3.48 -14.61 1.00
N TYR A 141 -3.23 -15.63 0.21
CA TYR A 141 -2.86 -16.98 0.64
C TYR A 141 -1.36 -17.18 0.79
N GLY A 142 -0.55 -16.17 0.47
CA GLY A 142 0.90 -16.20 0.61
C GLY A 142 1.46 -14.91 1.18
N PHE A 143 2.75 -14.86 1.46
CA PHE A 143 3.39 -13.66 2.01
C PHE A 143 3.75 -12.62 0.93
N ALA A 144 3.74 -13.00 -0.35
CA ALA A 144 4.09 -12.10 -1.44
C ALA A 144 3.00 -11.04 -1.70
N GLY A 145 3.42 -9.80 -1.94
CA GLY A 145 2.54 -8.68 -2.28
C GLY A 145 2.91 -8.03 -3.62
N GLY A 146 2.20 -6.95 -3.95
CA GLY A 146 2.38 -6.24 -5.21
C GLY A 146 1.91 -7.04 -6.42
N VAL A 147 2.42 -6.71 -7.60
CA VAL A 147 2.07 -7.43 -8.84
C VAL A 147 2.73 -8.80 -8.90
N ILE A 148 3.97 -8.93 -8.41
CA ILE A 148 4.68 -10.21 -8.40
C ILE A 148 3.97 -11.24 -7.53
N GLY A 149 3.28 -10.77 -6.48
CA GLY A 149 2.49 -11.63 -5.60
C GLY A 149 1.14 -12.08 -6.16
N PHE A 150 0.82 -11.86 -7.44
CA PHE A 150 -0.50 -12.18 -8.02
C PHE A 150 -0.93 -13.63 -7.79
N ALA A 151 0.00 -14.56 -7.85
CA ALA A 151 -0.25 -15.97 -7.66
C ALA A 151 -0.75 -16.30 -6.24
N SER A 152 -0.36 -15.52 -5.23
CA SER A 152 -0.83 -15.70 -3.85
C SER A 152 -2.26 -15.23 -3.60
N PHE A 153 -2.93 -14.64 -4.60
CA PHE A 153 -4.36 -14.30 -4.56
C PHE A 153 -5.24 -15.34 -5.25
N ILE A 154 -4.62 -16.36 -5.85
CA ILE A 154 -5.34 -17.51 -6.42
C ILE A 154 -5.60 -18.49 -5.29
N SER A 155 -6.87 -18.89 -5.12
CA SER A 155 -7.24 -19.85 -4.07
C SER A 155 -6.55 -21.21 -4.28
N PRO A 156 -5.88 -21.76 -3.25
CA PRO A 156 -5.26 -23.08 -3.35
C PRO A 156 -6.26 -24.21 -3.61
N VAL A 157 -7.54 -23.99 -3.30
CA VAL A 157 -8.61 -25.00 -3.42
C VAL A 157 -9.48 -24.75 -4.66
N ALA A 158 -9.93 -23.48 -4.85
CA ALA A 158 -10.88 -23.12 -5.90
C ALA A 158 -10.20 -22.64 -7.20
N GLY A 159 -8.89 -22.38 -7.20
CA GLY A 159 -8.19 -21.78 -8.34
C GLY A 159 -8.55 -20.31 -8.53
N ILE A 160 -8.76 -19.88 -9.76
CA ILE A 160 -9.20 -18.52 -10.09
C ILE A 160 -10.67 -18.37 -9.71
N ASP A 161 -10.91 -17.60 -8.65
CA ASP A 161 -12.23 -17.38 -8.06
C ASP A 161 -12.52 -15.87 -7.88
N ASN A 162 -13.58 -15.54 -7.14
CA ASN A 162 -13.96 -14.17 -6.85
C ASN A 162 -12.86 -13.38 -6.12
N ASN A 163 -12.01 -14.03 -5.35
CA ASN A 163 -10.89 -13.40 -4.68
C ASN A 163 -9.86 -12.86 -5.67
N PHE A 164 -9.58 -13.62 -6.74
CA PHE A 164 -8.66 -13.15 -7.78
C PHE A 164 -9.23 -11.95 -8.56
N TYR A 165 -10.54 -11.94 -8.86
CA TYR A 165 -11.18 -10.76 -9.47
C TYR A 165 -11.21 -9.56 -8.53
N ALA A 166 -11.41 -9.78 -7.23
CA ALA A 166 -11.30 -8.75 -6.20
C ALA A 166 -9.88 -8.18 -6.13
N TYR A 167 -8.85 -9.03 -6.26
CA TYR A 167 -7.45 -8.60 -6.39
C TYR A 167 -7.26 -7.68 -7.59
N LEU A 168 -7.69 -8.08 -8.78
CA LEU A 168 -7.54 -7.27 -9.98
C LEU A 168 -8.24 -5.91 -9.82
N LEU A 169 -9.48 -5.92 -9.35
CA LEU A 169 -10.28 -4.70 -9.21
C LEU A 169 -9.67 -3.73 -8.19
N SER A 170 -9.29 -4.22 -7.01
CA SER A 170 -8.73 -3.38 -5.95
C SER A 170 -7.33 -2.85 -6.32
N HIS A 171 -6.46 -3.67 -6.89
CA HIS A 171 -5.11 -3.27 -7.26
C HIS A 171 -5.09 -2.30 -8.43
N ILE A 172 -5.79 -2.61 -9.52
CA ILE A 172 -5.88 -1.75 -10.71
C ILE A 172 -6.63 -0.46 -10.35
N GLY A 173 -7.74 -0.56 -9.62
CA GLY A 173 -8.54 0.59 -9.21
C GLY A 173 -7.74 1.56 -8.34
N THR A 174 -7.01 1.06 -7.34
CA THR A 174 -6.17 1.89 -6.46
C THR A 174 -5.00 2.51 -7.21
N PHE A 175 -4.33 1.75 -8.10
CA PHE A 175 -3.27 2.26 -8.95
C PHE A 175 -3.75 3.41 -9.84
N LEU A 176 -4.84 3.21 -10.56
CA LEU A 176 -5.40 4.21 -11.48
C LEU A 176 -5.89 5.45 -10.74
N LEU A 177 -6.57 5.27 -9.60
CA LEU A 177 -7.03 6.39 -8.79
C LEU A 177 -5.86 7.23 -8.29
N SER A 178 -4.83 6.60 -7.75
CA SER A 178 -3.63 7.29 -7.26
C SER A 178 -2.84 7.95 -8.38
N PHE A 179 -2.72 7.27 -9.53
CA PHE A 179 -2.10 7.83 -10.73
C PHE A 179 -2.82 9.11 -11.18
N LEU A 180 -4.15 9.05 -11.32
CA LEU A 180 -4.95 10.19 -11.78
C LEU A 180 -4.94 11.35 -10.78
N LEU A 181 -5.11 11.09 -9.48
CA LEU A 181 -5.06 12.14 -8.46
C LEU A 181 -3.68 12.82 -8.43
N THR A 182 -2.60 12.06 -8.55
CA THR A 182 -1.25 12.59 -8.59
C THR A 182 -1.01 13.36 -9.88
N TRP A 183 -1.49 12.86 -11.01
CA TRP A 183 -1.37 13.51 -12.32
C TRP A 183 -2.09 14.85 -12.34
N LEU A 184 -3.32 14.90 -11.88
CA LEU A 184 -4.16 16.10 -11.96
C LEU A 184 -3.82 17.12 -10.88
N PHE A 185 -3.61 16.67 -9.66
CA PHE A 185 -3.53 17.54 -8.49
C PHE A 185 -2.23 17.42 -7.70
N GLY A 186 -1.52 16.30 -7.78
CA GLY A 186 -0.44 15.96 -6.85
C GLY A 186 0.89 16.58 -7.20
N PHE A 187 1.30 16.54 -8.44
CA PHE A 187 2.65 16.88 -8.85
C PHE A 187 2.72 17.89 -9.99
N ASN A 188 3.71 18.81 -9.87
CA ASN A 188 4.13 19.74 -10.93
C ASN A 188 5.64 19.99 -10.76
N ASP A 189 6.38 20.07 -11.86
CA ASP A 189 7.84 20.34 -11.86
C ASP A 189 8.27 21.66 -11.19
N LYS A 190 7.33 22.58 -10.96
CA LYS A 190 7.55 23.82 -10.21
C LYS A 190 7.53 23.63 -8.69
N MET A 191 7.08 22.47 -8.21
CA MET A 191 7.08 22.17 -6.78
C MET A 191 8.51 21.97 -6.30
N LYS A 192 8.82 22.62 -5.16
CA LYS A 192 10.06 22.37 -4.43
C LYS A 192 9.90 21.10 -3.60
N ALA A 193 10.93 20.28 -3.57
CA ALA A 193 10.99 19.17 -2.65
C ALA A 193 11.18 19.70 -1.20
N ALA A 194 10.77 18.92 -0.21
CA ALA A 194 10.82 19.35 1.20
C ALA A 194 12.26 19.57 1.71
N ASP A 195 13.24 18.98 1.06
CA ASP A 195 14.67 19.15 1.29
C ASP A 195 15.27 20.41 0.58
N GLU A 196 14.49 21.09 -0.26
CA GLU A 196 14.84 22.34 -0.94
C GLU A 196 14.20 23.60 -0.31
N LEU A 197 13.48 23.42 0.83
CA LEU A 197 12.83 24.50 1.61
C LEU A 197 13.65 24.86 2.82
#